data_5b13b3ecb1d119a7b76a73559e88c021
#
_entry.id   5b13b3ecb1d119a7b76a73559e88c021
#
_cell.length_a   1.000
_cell.length_b   1.000
_cell.length_c   1.000
_cell.angle_alpha   90.00
_cell.angle_beta   90.00
_cell.angle_gamma   90.00
#
_symmetry.space_group_name_H-M   'P 1'
#
loop_
_entity.id
_entity.type
_entity.pdbx_description
1 polymer ?
#
loop_
_entity_poly.entity_id
_entity_poly.type
_entity_poly.pdbx_seq_one_letter_code
_entity_poly.pdbx_strand_id
1 'polypeptide(L)'
;MRQAAIIDHNRLSSLPSVNIGILKPFSPLLGRFCRHFSRSHLSKMASETSPPRSAEQTSAGAPQPKEKLFGRKFYESIGSPKYVVAPMVDRSEFAWRMLTRSFMPPDDPKPLLAYSPMFHARLFGEQENVRTKHFQPTRKAIGGSKDELFLDGNPAIDRPLFVQFCTNNPDEFLEAARHVAPHCDAVDLNLGCPQGIAKKGHYGAFLQEDWDLIYRLVNRLHTELSIPVTVKFRIQETKEKTLEYAKMILSAGASIIAVHGRRREQKGHNTGIADWSYIRYLRDNLPADTVIFANGNILNYGDIDTCLEATGADAVMSAEGNLSDPSIFSKPPPPGEEGREYWRGRDGKGGYRIDAVLRRYLDIIYKYVLKQPVPERKPLYLPSDPVDEFADTNDAETTGHEEGPLKKKQKRSKAEKGKKCHSASLGFMQGHLFQVLRPMVATHTNVRDALATSKPGDMAAFEHTLTLLEEAIKGGLQEYEASPEKFETQPDETLKGSKAVIAEYGRPWWICQPHVRPLPEEAFETGAMREKGTKPPPKNENEEKNTSKETETPSDGTVTPGDGAAINASHLTPDPLVSG
;
A
#
# COMPACT_ATOMS: atom_id res chain seq x y z
N MET A 1 24.19 5.40 26.12
CA MET A 1 25.17 4.31 26.18
C MET A 1 24.44 3.02 26.55
N ARG A 2 24.09 2.19 25.59
CA ARG A 2 23.59 0.83 25.84
C ARG A 2 24.37 -0.13 24.95
N GLN A 3 25.03 -1.08 25.58
CA GLN A 3 25.91 -2.06 24.96
C GLN A 3 25.12 -3.13 24.22
N ALA A 4 25.57 -3.43 22.99
CA ALA A 4 25.12 -4.55 22.21
C ALA A 4 25.77 -5.84 22.70
N ALA A 5 24.99 -6.88 22.92
CA ALA A 5 25.49 -8.23 23.16
C ALA A 5 25.83 -8.90 21.83
N ILE A 6 27.10 -9.26 21.68
CA ILE A 6 27.67 -10.04 20.58
C ILE A 6 27.42 -11.52 20.89
N ILE A 7 26.80 -12.27 19.96
CA ILE A 7 26.78 -13.73 20.00
C ILE A 7 27.59 -14.25 18.80
N ASP A 8 28.63 -14.98 19.15
CA ASP A 8 29.62 -15.62 18.29
C ASP A 8 29.04 -16.91 17.68
N HIS A 9 29.17 -17.08 16.36
CA HIS A 9 28.82 -18.31 15.66
C HIS A 9 30.05 -18.91 14.96
N ASN A 10 30.67 -19.84 15.62
CA ASN A 10 31.53 -20.84 14.97
C ASN A 10 31.03 -22.25 15.33
N ARG A 11 30.56 -23.00 14.35
CA ARG A 11 30.85 -24.44 14.18
C ARG A 11 30.37 -24.98 12.85
N LEU A 12 31.35 -25.57 12.20
CA LEU A 12 31.39 -26.27 10.92
C LEU A 12 30.82 -27.69 10.96
N SER A 13 30.64 -28.21 9.76
CA SER A 13 30.61 -29.60 9.26
C SER A 13 29.21 -30.17 9.04
N SER A 14 28.90 -30.85 7.94
CA SER A 14 29.58 -31.70 6.98
C SER A 14 28.59 -32.10 5.86
N LEU A 15 29.14 -32.37 4.67
CA LEU A 15 28.55 -32.85 3.43
C LEU A 15 27.79 -34.20 3.52
N PRO A 16 26.99 -34.63 2.47
CA PRO A 16 27.61 -35.12 1.24
C PRO A 16 26.87 -34.78 -0.08
N SER A 17 27.71 -34.82 -1.11
CA SER A 17 27.46 -34.76 -2.55
C SER A 17 26.69 -35.96 -3.09
N VAL A 18 25.83 -35.73 -4.11
CA VAL A 18 25.45 -36.77 -5.11
C VAL A 18 25.43 -36.16 -6.49
N ASN A 19 25.92 -36.96 -7.40
CA ASN A 19 26.46 -36.76 -8.73
C ASN A 19 25.40 -36.90 -9.86
N ILE A 20 25.65 -36.22 -10.97
CA ILE A 20 25.64 -36.65 -12.41
C ILE A 20 24.28 -36.76 -13.13
N GLY A 21 24.24 -36.04 -14.23
CA GLY A 21 23.34 -36.31 -15.36
C GLY A 21 23.64 -35.39 -16.56
N ILE A 22 24.70 -35.71 -17.30
CA ILE A 22 25.08 -35.08 -18.59
C ILE A 22 24.16 -35.59 -19.69
N LEU A 23 23.58 -34.71 -20.51
CA LEU A 23 23.18 -35.04 -21.87
C LEU A 23 23.45 -33.86 -22.82
N LYS A 24 24.12 -34.21 -23.90
CA LYS A 24 24.74 -33.41 -24.98
C LYS A 24 23.71 -32.85 -25.99
N PRO A 25 24.19 -32.02 -26.94
CA PRO A 25 23.41 -31.05 -27.69
C PRO A 25 22.97 -31.56 -29.07
N PHE A 26 21.97 -30.93 -29.64
CA PHE A 26 21.67 -31.03 -31.08
C PHE A 26 21.80 -29.67 -31.74
N SER A 27 22.61 -29.64 -32.77
CA SER A 27 22.90 -28.57 -33.74
C SER A 27 22.25 -28.90 -35.11
N PRO A 28 22.44 -28.13 -36.18
CA PRO A 28 21.51 -27.12 -36.69
C PRO A 28 21.04 -27.47 -38.14
N LEU A 29 20.12 -26.72 -38.69
CA LEU A 29 19.89 -26.72 -40.12
C LEU A 29 19.65 -25.32 -40.67
N LEU A 30 20.56 -24.99 -41.60
CA LEU A 30 20.61 -23.85 -42.50
C LEU A 30 19.38 -23.76 -43.43
N GLY A 31 19.02 -22.53 -43.81
CA GLY A 31 18.19 -22.28 -44.99
C GLY A 31 18.27 -20.83 -45.43
N ARG A 32 19.21 -20.54 -46.31
CA ARG A 32 19.40 -19.29 -47.07
C ARG A 32 18.20 -18.98 -47.96
N PHE A 33 17.82 -17.70 -48.09
CA PHE A 33 17.41 -17.12 -49.38
C PHE A 33 17.79 -15.64 -49.46
N CYS A 34 18.77 -15.32 -50.33
CA CYS A 34 19.04 -14.01 -50.91
C CYS A 34 18.29 -13.84 -52.22
N ARG A 35 17.88 -12.60 -52.53
CA ARG A 35 17.96 -11.93 -53.86
C ARG A 35 17.31 -10.56 -53.75
N HIS A 36 18.08 -9.48 -53.83
CA HIS A 36 18.46 -8.70 -55.05
C HIS A 36 17.30 -8.12 -55.85
N PHE A 37 17.25 -6.78 -55.91
CA PHE A 37 17.11 -5.95 -57.13
C PHE A 37 17.41 -4.50 -56.73
N SER A 38 18.29 -3.89 -57.24
CA SER A 38 19.03 -3.17 -58.23
C SER A 38 18.43 -1.83 -58.69
N ARG A 39 19.32 -0.86 -58.65
CA ARG A 39 19.34 0.53 -59.12
C ARG A 39 18.76 0.80 -60.50
N SER A 40 18.32 2.04 -60.72
CA SER A 40 18.66 3.06 -61.74
C SER A 40 17.42 3.86 -62.12
N HIS A 41 17.34 5.17 -62.35
CA HIS A 41 18.09 5.98 -63.28
C HIS A 41 17.97 7.48 -62.99
N LEU A 42 19.03 8.21 -63.31
CA LEU A 42 19.13 9.66 -63.49
C LEU A 42 18.34 10.16 -64.70
N SER A 43 17.88 11.43 -64.73
CA SER A 43 18.20 12.44 -65.75
C SER A 43 17.36 13.71 -65.54
N LYS A 44 17.99 14.84 -65.26
CA LYS A 44 18.33 16.05 -66.04
C LYS A 44 17.15 16.79 -66.74
N MET A 45 16.93 18.06 -66.45
CA MET A 45 17.21 19.33 -67.13
C MET A 45 16.30 20.40 -66.57
N ALA A 46 16.81 21.45 -66.08
CA ALA A 46 17.29 22.73 -66.59
C ALA A 46 16.27 23.85 -66.56
N SER A 47 16.62 24.89 -65.78
CA SER A 47 16.47 26.34 -65.94
C SER A 47 15.11 26.96 -66.17
N GLU A 48 14.71 27.88 -65.27
CA GLU A 48 14.52 29.30 -65.63
C GLU A 48 14.39 30.20 -64.35
N THR A 49 14.96 31.35 -64.48
CA THR A 49 15.20 32.41 -63.52
C THR A 49 14.00 33.34 -63.32
N SER A 50 13.74 33.84 -62.09
CA SER A 50 13.55 35.24 -61.74
C SER A 50 12.75 35.43 -60.41
N PRO A 51 12.60 36.59 -59.77
CA PRO A 51 13.47 37.02 -58.65
C PRO A 51 12.67 37.15 -57.30
N PRO A 52 13.26 37.68 -56.22
CA PRO A 52 12.86 37.39 -54.87
C PRO A 52 11.69 38.26 -54.36
N ARG A 53 10.75 37.65 -53.65
CA ARG A 53 9.89 38.35 -52.69
C ARG A 53 10.22 37.84 -51.29
N SER A 54 10.77 38.75 -50.50
CA SER A 54 10.90 38.66 -49.07
C SER A 54 9.56 38.42 -48.41
N ALA A 55 9.41 37.31 -47.72
CA ALA A 55 8.46 37.11 -46.64
C ALA A 55 9.19 36.27 -45.60
N GLU A 56 9.66 36.95 -44.56
CA GLU A 56 10.03 36.31 -43.28
C GLU A 56 8.81 35.53 -42.76
N GLN A 57 8.76 34.25 -43.06
CA GLN A 57 7.97 33.29 -42.27
C GLN A 57 8.86 32.82 -41.15
N THR A 58 8.71 33.43 -39.97
CA THR A 58 9.15 32.85 -38.71
C THR A 58 8.49 31.49 -38.57
N SER A 59 9.21 30.44 -38.98
CA SER A 59 8.87 29.07 -38.62
C SER A 59 8.92 28.98 -37.09
N ALA A 60 7.75 28.91 -36.48
CA ALA A 60 7.66 28.49 -35.09
C ALA A 60 8.34 27.12 -35.01
N GLY A 61 9.54 27.10 -34.42
CA GLY A 61 10.32 25.89 -34.22
C GLY A 61 9.46 24.86 -33.51
N ALA A 62 9.43 23.63 -34.03
CA ALA A 62 8.85 22.51 -33.31
C ALA A 62 9.42 22.50 -31.90
N PRO A 63 8.60 22.28 -30.86
CA PRO A 63 9.08 22.27 -29.49
C PRO A 63 10.19 21.24 -29.38
N GLN A 64 11.39 21.68 -29.01
CA GLN A 64 12.53 20.81 -28.74
C GLN A 64 12.09 19.78 -27.71
N PRO A 65 12.39 18.49 -27.86
CA PRO A 65 12.08 17.48 -26.87
C PRO A 65 12.73 17.89 -25.54
N LYS A 66 11.89 18.07 -24.50
CA LYS A 66 12.40 18.43 -23.16
C LYS A 66 13.42 17.36 -22.74
N GLU A 67 14.62 17.79 -22.39
CA GLU A 67 15.66 16.91 -21.87
C GLU A 67 15.13 16.14 -20.68
N LYS A 68 15.31 14.81 -20.67
CA LYS A 68 14.91 13.93 -19.57
C LYS A 68 15.73 14.27 -18.33
N LEU A 69 15.07 14.79 -17.30
CA LEU A 69 15.72 15.04 -16.02
C LEU A 69 16.12 13.72 -15.36
N PHE A 70 17.23 13.74 -14.61
CA PHE A 70 17.81 12.55 -13.99
C PHE A 70 18.38 12.83 -12.60
N GLY A 71 18.41 11.82 -11.72
CA GLY A 71 19.05 11.90 -10.41
C GLY A 71 18.51 13.03 -9.55
N ARG A 72 19.42 13.81 -8.97
CA ARG A 72 19.12 14.94 -8.09
C ARG A 72 18.24 16.00 -8.77
N LYS A 73 18.53 16.35 -10.01
CA LYS A 73 17.71 17.32 -10.78
C LYS A 73 16.28 16.87 -10.97
N PHE A 74 16.07 15.57 -11.21
CA PHE A 74 14.72 15.01 -11.29
C PHE A 74 14.01 15.08 -9.93
N TYR A 75 14.67 14.67 -8.84
CA TYR A 75 14.12 14.73 -7.50
C TYR A 75 13.71 16.16 -7.09
N GLU A 76 14.53 17.14 -7.42
CA GLU A 76 14.23 18.55 -7.18
C GLU A 76 13.04 19.04 -8.02
N SER A 77 12.91 18.58 -9.26
CA SER A 77 11.81 18.97 -10.16
C SER A 77 10.44 18.51 -9.69
N ILE A 78 10.37 17.45 -8.86
CA ILE A 78 9.14 16.97 -8.23
C ILE A 78 8.93 17.51 -6.81
N GLY A 79 9.69 18.55 -6.41
CA GLY A 79 9.55 19.24 -5.13
C GLY A 79 10.34 18.65 -3.97
N SER A 80 11.31 17.77 -4.20
CA SER A 80 12.14 17.13 -3.17
C SER A 80 11.32 16.52 -2.01
N PRO A 81 10.36 15.64 -2.29
CA PRO A 81 9.45 15.08 -1.29
C PRO A 81 10.21 14.35 -0.18
N LYS A 82 9.94 14.70 1.07
CA LYS A 82 10.53 14.05 2.25
C LYS A 82 9.75 12.79 2.67
N TYR A 83 8.48 12.70 2.30
CA TYR A 83 7.56 11.65 2.71
C TYR A 83 7.11 10.84 1.52
N VAL A 84 7.15 9.50 1.65
CA VAL A 84 6.87 8.60 0.54
C VAL A 84 5.92 7.48 0.98
N VAL A 85 4.75 7.39 0.33
CA VAL A 85 3.87 6.22 0.46
C VAL A 85 4.46 5.08 -0.36
N ALA A 86 4.79 3.98 0.30
CA ALA A 86 5.38 2.80 -0.35
C ALA A 86 4.41 2.14 -1.36
N PRO A 87 4.94 1.46 -2.38
CA PRO A 87 4.14 0.59 -3.24
C PRO A 87 3.67 -0.64 -2.45
N MET A 88 2.35 -0.87 -2.45
CA MET A 88 1.72 -1.96 -1.71
C MET A 88 0.64 -2.61 -2.59
N VAL A 89 0.76 -3.92 -2.83
CA VAL A 89 -0.23 -4.68 -3.61
C VAL A 89 -1.59 -4.55 -2.95
N ASP A 90 -2.60 -4.16 -3.75
CA ASP A 90 -3.99 -3.98 -3.32
C ASP A 90 -4.19 -2.96 -2.18
N ARG A 91 -3.21 -2.04 -1.94
CA ARG A 91 -3.25 -1.13 -0.80
C ARG A 91 -2.84 0.31 -1.09
N SER A 92 -2.06 0.61 -2.12
CA SER A 92 -1.65 1.98 -2.47
C SER A 92 -2.33 2.50 -3.74
N GLU A 93 -3.59 2.13 -3.93
CA GLU A 93 -4.43 2.65 -5.00
C GLU A 93 -4.83 4.12 -4.76
N PHE A 94 -5.47 4.73 -5.74
CA PHE A 94 -5.78 6.14 -5.75
C PHE A 94 -6.42 6.67 -4.44
N ALA A 95 -7.48 6.01 -3.95
CA ALA A 95 -8.20 6.52 -2.77
C ALA A 95 -7.34 6.52 -1.51
N TRP A 96 -6.47 5.51 -1.34
CA TRP A 96 -5.54 5.46 -0.22
C TRP A 96 -4.45 6.55 -0.32
N ARG A 97 -3.90 6.77 -1.50
CA ARG A 97 -2.94 7.87 -1.73
C ARG A 97 -3.57 9.23 -1.42
N MET A 98 -4.81 9.43 -1.87
CA MET A 98 -5.56 10.66 -1.57
C MET A 98 -5.85 10.81 -0.08
N LEU A 99 -6.18 9.71 0.63
CA LEU A 99 -6.38 9.75 2.07
C LEU A 99 -5.11 10.20 2.79
N THR A 100 -3.96 9.62 2.46
CA THR A 100 -2.69 10.05 3.05
C THR A 100 -2.37 11.52 2.73
N ARG A 101 -2.57 11.96 1.47
CA ARG A 101 -2.39 13.36 1.08
C ARG A 101 -3.32 14.32 1.82
N SER A 102 -4.52 13.89 2.19
CA SER A 102 -5.51 14.74 2.88
C SER A 102 -5.09 15.16 4.29
N PHE A 103 -4.09 14.50 4.87
CA PHE A 103 -3.51 14.85 6.17
C PHE A 103 -2.29 15.77 6.07
N MET A 104 -1.77 15.98 4.84
CA MET A 104 -0.65 16.90 4.64
C MET A 104 -1.14 18.35 4.73
N PRO A 105 -0.35 19.26 5.33
CA PRO A 105 -0.68 20.67 5.33
C PRO A 105 -0.83 21.18 3.89
N PRO A 106 -1.89 21.96 3.58
CA PRO A 106 -2.11 22.46 2.22
C PRO A 106 -0.98 23.40 1.73
N ASP A 107 -0.30 24.04 2.66
CA ASP A 107 0.79 25.00 2.37
C ASP A 107 2.19 24.37 2.47
N ASP A 108 2.30 23.05 2.64
CA ASP A 108 3.60 22.39 2.67
C ASP A 108 4.25 22.47 1.27
N PRO A 109 5.41 23.14 1.12
CA PRO A 109 6.09 23.22 -0.16
C PRO A 109 6.67 21.88 -0.63
N LYS A 110 6.71 20.87 0.26
CA LYS A 110 7.25 19.54 -0.04
C LYS A 110 6.10 18.55 -0.25
N PRO A 111 5.80 18.20 -1.50
CA PRO A 111 4.70 17.30 -1.79
C PRO A 111 4.95 15.89 -1.23
N LEU A 112 3.89 15.21 -0.87
CA LEU A 112 3.93 13.78 -0.57
C LEU A 112 4.08 12.99 -1.87
N LEU A 113 5.20 12.28 -2.03
CA LEU A 113 5.36 11.30 -3.11
C LEU A 113 4.57 10.03 -2.78
N ALA A 114 3.82 9.53 -3.73
CA ALA A 114 3.16 8.24 -3.58
C ALA A 114 3.53 7.27 -4.70
N TYR A 115 3.49 5.98 -4.37
CA TYR A 115 3.63 4.90 -5.34
C TYR A 115 2.27 4.26 -5.63
N SER A 116 2.09 3.79 -6.86
CA SER A 116 1.00 2.89 -7.20
C SER A 116 1.14 1.54 -6.48
N PRO A 117 0.11 0.67 -6.46
CA PRO A 117 0.33 -0.75 -6.22
C PRO A 117 1.36 -1.31 -7.19
N MET A 118 2.03 -2.42 -6.79
CA MET A 118 2.92 -3.15 -7.68
C MET A 118 2.11 -3.90 -8.73
N PHE A 119 2.33 -3.61 -10.01
CA PHE A 119 1.70 -4.29 -11.14
C PHE A 119 2.64 -5.33 -11.77
N HIS A 120 2.09 -6.43 -12.27
CA HIS A 120 2.85 -7.38 -13.08
C HIS A 120 2.92 -6.84 -14.53
N ALA A 121 4.12 -6.54 -15.04
CA ALA A 121 4.29 -5.84 -16.30
C ALA A 121 3.57 -6.52 -17.48
N ARG A 122 3.77 -7.83 -17.67
CA ARG A 122 3.10 -8.57 -18.73
C ARG A 122 1.57 -8.47 -18.66
N LEU A 123 0.98 -8.73 -17.49
CA LEU A 123 -0.47 -8.69 -17.35
C LEU A 123 -1.02 -7.28 -17.58
N PHE A 124 -0.29 -6.27 -17.15
CA PHE A 124 -0.67 -4.87 -17.33
C PHE A 124 -0.54 -4.43 -18.80
N GLY A 125 0.52 -4.81 -19.50
CA GLY A 125 0.74 -4.51 -20.93
C GLY A 125 -0.27 -5.21 -21.83
N GLU A 126 -0.43 -6.54 -21.68
CA GLU A 126 -1.26 -7.36 -22.56
C GLU A 126 -2.77 -7.24 -22.30
N GLN A 127 -3.20 -7.04 -21.03
CA GLN A 127 -4.60 -7.16 -20.63
C GLN A 127 -5.22 -5.79 -20.28
N GLU A 128 -5.99 -5.22 -21.20
CA GLU A 128 -6.68 -3.95 -21.00
C GLU A 128 -7.63 -3.97 -19.79
N ASN A 129 -8.32 -5.07 -19.55
CA ASN A 129 -9.23 -5.20 -18.41
C ASN A 129 -8.50 -5.17 -17.05
N VAL A 130 -7.26 -5.69 -16.98
CA VAL A 130 -6.39 -5.58 -15.80
C VAL A 130 -5.96 -4.13 -15.63
N ARG A 131 -5.46 -3.51 -16.69
CA ARG A 131 -5.01 -2.13 -16.70
C ARG A 131 -6.11 -1.16 -16.27
N THR A 132 -7.27 -1.23 -16.91
CA THR A 132 -8.40 -0.32 -16.64
C THR A 132 -9.05 -0.53 -15.27
N LYS A 133 -8.93 -1.70 -14.68
CA LYS A 133 -9.38 -1.96 -13.31
C LYS A 133 -8.47 -1.31 -12.27
N HIS A 134 -7.14 -1.40 -12.47
CA HIS A 134 -6.15 -1.07 -11.45
C HIS A 134 -5.49 0.29 -11.63
N PHE A 135 -5.58 0.88 -12.83
CA PHE A 135 -5.00 2.19 -13.13
C PHE A 135 -5.94 2.97 -14.06
N GLN A 136 -6.52 4.05 -13.57
CA GLN A 136 -7.62 4.78 -14.20
C GLN A 136 -7.25 6.26 -14.42
N PRO A 137 -6.30 6.56 -15.33
CA PRO A 137 -5.81 7.92 -15.53
C PRO A 137 -6.79 8.82 -16.27
N THR A 138 -7.65 8.24 -17.13
CA THR A 138 -8.63 8.98 -17.91
C THR A 138 -10.01 8.30 -17.86
N ARG A 139 -11.07 9.08 -18.17
CA ARG A 139 -12.43 8.55 -18.31
C ARG A 139 -12.57 7.55 -19.45
N LYS A 140 -11.82 7.74 -20.53
CA LYS A 140 -11.80 6.81 -21.67
C LYS A 140 -11.27 5.43 -21.26
N ALA A 141 -10.28 5.39 -20.38
CA ALA A 141 -9.74 4.14 -19.85
C ALA A 141 -10.78 3.25 -19.15
N ILE A 142 -11.89 3.83 -18.68
CA ILE A 142 -13.01 3.13 -18.02
C ILE A 142 -14.27 3.05 -18.87
N GLY A 143 -14.15 3.27 -20.19
CA GLY A 143 -15.27 3.20 -21.15
C GLY A 143 -16.06 4.49 -21.31
N GLY A 144 -15.55 5.61 -20.82
CA GLY A 144 -16.09 6.94 -21.11
C GLY A 144 -15.74 7.42 -22.53
N SER A 145 -16.46 8.42 -23.02
CA SER A 145 -16.28 8.97 -24.38
C SER A 145 -15.15 9.99 -24.51
N LYS A 146 -14.55 10.47 -23.40
CA LYS A 146 -13.58 11.56 -23.39
C LYS A 146 -12.24 11.14 -22.78
N ASP A 147 -11.15 11.68 -23.30
CA ASP A 147 -9.81 11.62 -22.71
C ASP A 147 -9.68 12.59 -21.51
N GLU A 148 -10.74 12.80 -20.75
CA GLU A 148 -10.75 13.60 -19.54
C GLU A 148 -9.91 12.91 -18.45
N LEU A 149 -9.02 13.67 -17.80
CA LEU A 149 -8.25 13.21 -16.65
C LEU A 149 -9.18 12.72 -15.53
N PHE A 150 -8.82 11.60 -14.92
CA PHE A 150 -9.71 11.00 -13.94
C PHE A 150 -9.02 10.82 -12.57
N LEU A 151 -8.53 9.63 -12.23
CA LEU A 151 -7.99 9.34 -10.91
C LEU A 151 -6.46 9.28 -10.91
N ASP A 152 -5.90 8.17 -11.38
CA ASP A 152 -4.49 7.86 -11.24
C ASP A 152 -3.61 8.83 -12.05
N GLY A 153 -2.67 9.45 -11.34
CA GLY A 153 -1.72 10.37 -11.96
C GLY A 153 -2.29 11.68 -12.47
N ASN A 154 -3.51 12.03 -12.07
CA ASN A 154 -4.10 13.33 -12.38
C ASN A 154 -3.24 14.45 -11.79
N PRO A 155 -2.69 15.37 -12.62
CA PRO A 155 -1.78 16.41 -12.17
C PRO A 155 -2.34 17.32 -11.07
N ALA A 156 -3.65 17.49 -11.02
CA ALA A 156 -4.31 18.36 -10.04
C ALA A 156 -4.40 17.75 -8.64
N ILE A 157 -4.33 16.42 -8.52
CA ILE A 157 -4.67 15.74 -7.25
C ILE A 157 -3.78 14.55 -6.90
N ASP A 158 -3.14 13.88 -7.87
CA ASP A 158 -2.42 12.62 -7.63
C ASP A 158 -0.97 12.65 -8.14
N ARG A 159 -0.28 13.77 -7.97
CA ARG A 159 1.15 13.94 -8.24
C ARG A 159 1.88 14.52 -7.02
N PRO A 160 3.17 14.21 -6.85
CA PRO A 160 3.99 13.27 -7.63
C PRO A 160 3.58 11.81 -7.42
N LEU A 161 3.64 11.02 -8.50
CA LEU A 161 3.28 9.59 -8.53
C LEU A 161 4.36 8.78 -9.24
N PHE A 162 4.85 7.71 -8.59
CA PHE A 162 5.67 6.69 -9.24
C PHE A 162 4.83 5.41 -9.43
N VAL A 163 4.93 4.80 -10.61
CA VAL A 163 4.21 3.57 -10.93
C VAL A 163 5.16 2.38 -10.90
N GLN A 164 4.88 1.43 -9.99
CA GLN A 164 5.76 0.29 -9.77
C GLN A 164 5.33 -0.97 -10.53
N PHE A 165 6.31 -1.64 -11.13
CA PHE A 165 6.13 -2.93 -11.78
C PHE A 165 7.06 -4.01 -11.22
N CYS A 166 6.61 -5.26 -11.28
CA CYS A 166 7.45 -6.44 -11.18
C CYS A 166 7.49 -7.16 -12.52
N THR A 167 8.68 -7.60 -12.91
CA THR A 167 8.92 -8.32 -14.16
C THR A 167 10.31 -8.98 -14.14
N ASN A 168 10.54 -9.88 -15.08
CA ASN A 168 11.85 -10.43 -15.43
C ASN A 168 12.10 -10.35 -16.96
N ASN A 169 11.30 -9.57 -17.69
CA ASN A 169 11.42 -9.39 -19.13
C ASN A 169 11.50 -7.89 -19.47
N PRO A 170 12.61 -7.41 -20.08
CA PRO A 170 12.79 -6.00 -20.43
C PRO A 170 11.76 -5.44 -21.43
N ASP A 171 11.29 -6.25 -22.39
CA ASP A 171 10.33 -5.80 -23.39
C ASP A 171 8.92 -5.67 -22.81
N GLU A 172 8.48 -6.64 -21.99
CA GLU A 172 7.23 -6.55 -21.25
C GLU A 172 7.24 -5.34 -20.29
N PHE A 173 8.39 -5.04 -19.68
CA PHE A 173 8.55 -3.90 -18.80
C PHE A 173 8.39 -2.57 -19.55
N LEU A 174 9.04 -2.44 -20.70
CA LEU A 174 8.94 -1.24 -21.53
C LEU A 174 7.51 -1.04 -22.05
N GLU A 175 6.87 -2.09 -22.51
CA GLU A 175 5.47 -2.07 -22.98
C GLU A 175 4.53 -1.55 -21.88
N ALA A 176 4.58 -2.15 -20.69
CA ALA A 176 3.79 -1.71 -19.55
C ALA A 176 4.09 -0.26 -19.15
N ALA A 177 5.37 0.13 -19.14
CA ALA A 177 5.82 1.46 -18.78
C ALA A 177 5.29 2.54 -19.75
N ARG A 178 5.22 2.25 -21.05
CA ARG A 178 4.68 3.18 -22.07
C ARG A 178 3.21 3.54 -21.81
N HIS A 179 2.42 2.61 -21.27
CA HIS A 179 1.03 2.89 -20.93
C HIS A 179 0.89 3.90 -19.77
N VAL A 180 1.81 3.93 -18.83
CA VAL A 180 1.72 4.78 -17.63
C VAL A 180 2.56 6.05 -17.73
N ALA A 181 3.57 6.10 -18.60
CA ALA A 181 4.50 7.21 -18.72
C ALA A 181 3.84 8.59 -18.88
N PRO A 182 2.72 8.76 -19.62
CA PRO A 182 2.01 10.05 -19.68
C PRO A 182 1.35 10.46 -18.35
N HIS A 183 1.19 9.51 -17.42
CA HIS A 183 0.37 9.64 -16.22
C HIS A 183 1.16 9.47 -14.91
N CYS A 184 2.48 9.44 -14.96
CA CYS A 184 3.32 9.36 -13.75
C CYS A 184 4.62 10.16 -13.92
N ASP A 185 5.36 10.35 -12.83
CA ASP A 185 6.61 11.11 -12.85
C ASP A 185 7.82 10.20 -13.04
N ALA A 186 7.71 8.93 -12.61
CA ALA A 186 8.69 7.89 -12.85
C ALA A 186 8.04 6.50 -12.90
N VAL A 187 8.74 5.55 -13.54
CA VAL A 187 8.42 4.12 -13.47
C VAL A 187 9.42 3.45 -12.55
N ASP A 188 8.94 2.61 -11.64
CA ASP A 188 9.75 1.94 -10.63
C ASP A 188 9.82 0.43 -10.86
N LEU A 189 11.01 -0.16 -10.70
CA LEU A 189 11.23 -1.60 -10.73
C LEU A 189 11.24 -2.17 -9.31
N ASN A 190 10.38 -3.15 -9.05
CA ASN A 190 10.38 -3.86 -7.78
C ASN A 190 11.45 -4.96 -7.77
N LEU A 191 12.47 -4.79 -6.91
CA LEU A 191 13.48 -5.80 -6.59
C LEU A 191 13.43 -6.20 -5.09
N GLY A 192 12.29 -5.93 -4.41
CA GLY A 192 12.19 -6.14 -2.98
C GLY A 192 11.08 -7.10 -2.52
N CYS A 193 10.16 -7.54 -3.39
CA CYS A 193 9.07 -8.42 -3.00
C CYS A 193 9.56 -9.84 -2.66
N PRO A 194 9.42 -10.31 -1.38
CA PRO A 194 9.93 -11.62 -0.96
C PRO A 194 8.85 -12.71 -0.95
N GLN A 195 7.69 -12.47 -1.54
CA GLN A 195 6.54 -13.38 -1.48
C GLN A 195 6.73 -14.64 -2.33
N GLY A 196 6.01 -15.72 -1.97
CA GLY A 196 6.06 -16.99 -2.69
C GLY A 196 5.68 -16.88 -4.16
N ILE A 197 4.75 -16.00 -4.50
CA ILE A 197 4.37 -15.71 -5.90
C ILE A 197 5.52 -15.06 -6.68
N ALA A 198 6.28 -14.15 -6.06
CA ALA A 198 7.47 -13.56 -6.67
C ALA A 198 8.57 -14.61 -6.91
N LYS A 199 8.74 -15.57 -5.98
CA LYS A 199 9.64 -16.71 -6.17
C LYS A 199 9.23 -17.57 -7.35
N LYS A 200 7.94 -17.93 -7.45
CA LYS A 200 7.41 -18.73 -8.57
C LYS A 200 7.52 -18.01 -9.92
N GLY A 201 7.27 -16.70 -9.92
CA GLY A 201 7.33 -15.86 -11.12
C GLY A 201 8.73 -15.34 -11.46
N HIS A 202 9.74 -15.66 -10.64
CA HIS A 202 11.12 -15.21 -10.79
C HIS A 202 11.23 -13.68 -10.99
N TYR A 203 10.67 -12.91 -10.04
CA TYR A 203 10.75 -11.45 -10.00
C TYR A 203 10.93 -10.93 -8.57
N GLY A 204 11.00 -9.60 -8.39
CA GLY A 204 11.17 -8.97 -7.09
C GLY A 204 12.51 -9.33 -6.43
N ALA A 205 12.53 -9.67 -5.14
CA ALA A 205 13.76 -10.01 -4.42
C ALA A 205 14.42 -11.32 -4.89
N PHE A 206 13.80 -12.07 -5.79
CA PHE A 206 14.36 -13.30 -6.36
C PHE A 206 15.15 -13.05 -7.66
N LEU A 207 15.27 -11.80 -8.08
CA LEU A 207 16.22 -11.38 -9.13
C LEU A 207 17.58 -10.96 -8.56
N GLN A 208 17.76 -10.90 -7.25
CA GLN A 208 18.98 -10.39 -6.60
C GLN A 208 20.26 -11.15 -6.97
N GLU A 209 20.15 -12.35 -7.52
CA GLU A 209 21.25 -13.16 -8.04
C GLU A 209 21.54 -12.97 -9.54
N ASP A 210 20.62 -12.30 -10.29
CA ASP A 210 20.74 -12.11 -11.74
C ASP A 210 20.95 -10.61 -12.07
N TRP A 211 22.17 -10.14 -11.82
CA TRP A 211 22.53 -8.73 -12.01
C TRP A 211 22.50 -8.29 -13.48
N ASP A 212 22.85 -9.18 -14.40
CA ASP A 212 22.80 -8.87 -15.83
C ASP A 212 21.37 -8.63 -16.31
N LEU A 213 20.42 -9.40 -15.82
CA LEU A 213 19.01 -9.20 -16.11
C LEU A 213 18.50 -7.88 -15.50
N ILE A 214 18.85 -7.60 -14.24
CA ILE A 214 18.48 -6.33 -13.58
C ILE A 214 19.03 -5.15 -14.36
N TYR A 215 20.31 -5.21 -14.77
CA TYR A 215 20.92 -4.17 -15.58
C TYR A 215 20.12 -3.93 -16.87
N ARG A 216 19.79 -4.99 -17.62
CA ARG A 216 19.00 -4.89 -18.85
C ARG A 216 17.61 -4.34 -18.63
N LEU A 217 16.92 -4.73 -17.54
CA LEU A 217 15.60 -4.20 -17.17
C LEU A 217 15.64 -2.69 -16.95
N VAL A 218 16.57 -2.22 -16.14
CA VAL A 218 16.70 -0.79 -15.81
C VAL A 218 17.18 0.01 -17.03
N ASN A 219 18.21 -0.47 -17.71
CA ASN A 219 18.82 0.23 -18.85
C ASN A 219 17.87 0.37 -20.03
N ARG A 220 17.03 -0.65 -20.28
CA ARG A 220 16.00 -0.61 -21.33
C ARG A 220 15.03 0.56 -21.12
N LEU A 221 14.54 0.77 -19.90
CA LEU A 221 13.66 1.90 -19.60
C LEU A 221 14.41 3.23 -19.54
N HIS A 222 15.64 3.21 -18.99
CA HIS A 222 16.47 4.41 -18.96
C HIS A 222 16.70 4.99 -20.35
N THR A 223 16.96 4.15 -21.34
CA THR A 223 17.26 4.60 -22.71
C THR A 223 16.01 4.93 -23.53
N GLU A 224 14.88 4.25 -23.30
CA GLU A 224 13.74 4.36 -24.22
C GLU A 224 12.53 5.13 -23.67
N LEU A 225 12.43 5.35 -22.35
CA LEU A 225 11.34 6.17 -21.81
C LEU A 225 11.73 7.65 -21.75
N SER A 226 10.76 8.53 -21.92
CA SER A 226 10.89 9.97 -21.72
C SER A 226 10.94 10.41 -20.25
N ILE A 227 10.52 9.53 -19.33
CA ILE A 227 10.54 9.75 -17.88
C ILE A 227 11.57 8.85 -17.20
N PRO A 228 12.05 9.20 -15.98
CA PRO A 228 13.02 8.39 -15.26
C PRO A 228 12.52 7.01 -14.87
N VAL A 229 13.48 6.07 -14.74
CA VAL A 229 13.27 4.80 -14.03
C VAL A 229 13.88 4.89 -12.64
N THR A 230 13.20 4.31 -11.65
CA THR A 230 13.65 4.18 -10.27
C THR A 230 13.63 2.72 -9.85
N VAL A 231 14.26 2.39 -8.74
CA VAL A 231 14.35 1.00 -8.28
C VAL A 231 14.15 0.89 -6.78
N LYS A 232 13.29 -0.04 -6.33
CA LYS A 232 13.09 -0.35 -4.92
C LYS A 232 13.58 -1.76 -4.61
N PHE A 233 14.56 -1.87 -3.69
CA PHE A 233 15.18 -3.14 -3.35
C PHE A 233 15.35 -3.35 -1.83
N ARG A 234 15.76 -4.58 -1.44
CA ARG A 234 16.16 -4.97 -0.09
C ARG A 234 17.67 -5.10 0.02
N ILE A 235 18.20 -4.86 1.21
CA ILE A 235 19.63 -5.05 1.51
C ILE A 235 20.04 -6.50 1.24
N GLN A 236 21.33 -6.66 0.93
CA GLN A 236 21.98 -7.95 0.73
C GLN A 236 22.56 -8.48 2.06
N GLU A 237 23.34 -9.57 2.01
CA GLU A 237 23.90 -10.20 3.19
C GLU A 237 24.92 -9.31 3.91
N THR A 238 25.71 -8.52 3.15
CA THR A 238 26.69 -7.57 3.70
C THR A 238 26.48 -6.17 3.16
N LYS A 239 27.08 -5.19 3.84
CA LYS A 239 27.04 -3.78 3.43
C LYS A 239 27.75 -3.57 2.10
N GLU A 240 28.89 -4.24 1.91
CA GLU A 240 29.71 -4.19 0.71
C GLU A 240 28.93 -4.72 -0.49
N LYS A 241 28.32 -5.91 -0.38
CA LYS A 241 27.50 -6.49 -1.44
C LYS A 241 26.27 -5.62 -1.74
N THR A 242 25.68 -4.98 -0.72
CA THR A 242 24.58 -4.02 -0.90
C THR A 242 25.05 -2.79 -1.68
N LEU A 243 26.27 -2.30 -1.41
CA LEU A 243 26.86 -1.18 -2.12
C LEU A 243 27.16 -1.53 -3.59
N GLU A 244 27.74 -2.68 -3.87
CA GLU A 244 28.00 -3.15 -5.23
C GLU A 244 26.69 -3.30 -6.02
N TYR A 245 25.67 -3.87 -5.37
CA TYR A 245 24.34 -4.00 -5.94
C TYR A 245 23.71 -2.63 -6.28
N ALA A 246 23.80 -1.66 -5.36
CA ALA A 246 23.33 -0.30 -5.59
C ALA A 246 24.10 0.39 -6.73
N LYS A 247 25.43 0.23 -6.79
CA LYS A 247 26.27 0.78 -7.86
C LYS A 247 25.90 0.20 -9.23
N MET A 248 25.65 -1.10 -9.31
CA MET A 248 25.20 -1.76 -10.54
C MET A 248 23.84 -1.19 -10.99
N ILE A 249 22.86 -1.06 -10.09
CA ILE A 249 21.54 -0.50 -10.39
C ILE A 249 21.64 0.95 -10.89
N LEU A 250 22.45 1.78 -10.23
CA LEU A 250 22.68 3.17 -10.63
C LEU A 250 23.40 3.26 -11.98
N SER A 251 24.40 2.40 -12.24
CA SER A 251 25.09 2.35 -13.54
C SER A 251 24.20 1.92 -14.70
N ALA A 252 23.15 1.14 -14.41
CA ALA A 252 22.13 0.77 -15.39
C ALA A 252 21.19 1.95 -15.75
N GLY A 253 21.22 3.05 -14.98
CA GLY A 253 20.44 4.25 -15.22
C GLY A 253 19.25 4.46 -14.29
N ALA A 254 19.25 3.86 -13.09
CA ALA A 254 18.26 4.19 -12.07
C ALA A 254 18.48 5.61 -11.54
N SER A 255 17.44 6.44 -11.59
CA SER A 255 17.49 7.85 -11.17
C SER A 255 17.42 8.03 -9.66
N ILE A 256 16.69 7.16 -8.97
CA ILE A 256 16.48 7.13 -7.52
C ILE A 256 16.48 5.67 -7.06
N ILE A 257 17.04 5.42 -5.88
CA ILE A 257 16.96 4.12 -5.22
C ILE A 257 16.19 4.20 -3.91
N ALA A 258 15.23 3.29 -3.71
CA ALA A 258 14.52 3.11 -2.44
C ALA A 258 15.01 1.82 -1.76
N VAL A 259 15.60 1.95 -0.58
CA VAL A 259 16.30 0.87 0.10
C VAL A 259 15.54 0.43 1.34
N HIS A 260 15.09 -0.82 1.35
CA HIS A 260 14.48 -1.42 2.53
C HIS A 260 15.57 -2.10 3.37
N GLY A 261 15.74 -1.64 4.61
CA GLY A 261 16.75 -2.12 5.56
C GLY A 261 16.52 -3.54 6.07
N ARG A 262 15.85 -4.39 5.32
CA ARG A 262 15.62 -5.82 5.61
C ARG A 262 16.06 -6.68 4.44
N ARG A 263 16.62 -7.86 4.75
CA ARG A 263 16.95 -8.89 3.76
C ARG A 263 15.69 -9.59 3.24
N ARG A 264 15.81 -10.34 2.16
CA ARG A 264 14.72 -11.13 1.53
C ARG A 264 14.09 -12.15 2.48
N GLU A 265 14.88 -12.74 3.38
CA GLU A 265 14.45 -13.75 4.33
C GLU A 265 13.62 -13.17 5.49
N GLN A 266 13.79 -11.87 5.76
CA GLN A 266 13.08 -11.16 6.83
C GLN A 266 11.65 -10.82 6.39
N LYS A 267 10.72 -11.76 6.60
CA LYS A 267 9.30 -11.66 6.25
C LYS A 267 8.40 -12.45 7.19
N GLY A 268 7.11 -12.12 7.26
CA GLY A 268 6.15 -12.75 8.16
C GLY A 268 6.57 -12.55 9.63
N HIS A 269 6.57 -13.59 10.43
CA HIS A 269 7.03 -13.55 11.83
C HIS A 269 8.54 -13.28 11.95
N ASN A 270 9.33 -13.63 10.91
CA ASN A 270 10.77 -13.36 10.87
C ASN A 270 11.11 -11.95 10.34
N THR A 271 10.17 -11.01 10.33
CA THR A 271 10.39 -9.67 9.80
C THR A 271 11.48 -8.91 10.55
N GLY A 272 11.49 -8.98 11.90
CA GLY A 272 12.47 -8.31 12.73
C GLY A 272 12.54 -6.80 12.49
N ILE A 273 13.64 -6.20 12.93
CA ILE A 273 13.90 -4.76 12.77
C ILE A 273 14.68 -4.53 11.48
N ALA A 274 14.36 -3.45 10.76
CA ALA A 274 15.15 -3.00 9.61
C ALA A 274 16.48 -2.39 10.08
N ASP A 275 17.57 -2.74 9.43
CA ASP A 275 18.90 -2.23 9.75
C ASP A 275 19.22 -0.98 8.92
N TRP A 276 19.07 0.18 9.53
CA TRP A 276 19.37 1.47 8.89
C TRP A 276 20.86 1.72 8.66
N SER A 277 21.75 0.98 9.34
CA SER A 277 23.19 1.12 9.14
C SER A 277 23.66 0.76 7.73
N TYR A 278 22.90 -0.10 7.01
CA TYR A 278 23.14 -0.39 5.59
C TYR A 278 22.84 0.82 4.72
N ILE A 279 21.76 1.54 5.02
CA ILE A 279 21.35 2.75 4.24
C ILE A 279 22.37 3.86 4.49
N ARG A 280 22.82 4.02 5.74
CA ARG A 280 23.89 4.95 6.09
C ARG A 280 25.19 4.61 5.34
N TYR A 281 25.55 3.33 5.30
CA TYR A 281 26.74 2.89 4.57
C TYR A 281 26.65 3.19 3.06
N LEU A 282 25.47 3.03 2.46
CA LEU A 282 25.24 3.47 1.07
C LEU A 282 25.43 4.98 0.92
N ARG A 283 24.86 5.80 1.81
CA ARG A 283 25.00 7.25 1.76
C ARG A 283 26.47 7.67 1.84
N ASP A 284 27.25 7.05 2.70
CA ASP A 284 28.66 7.40 2.92
C ASP A 284 29.59 6.96 1.76
N ASN A 285 29.16 5.98 0.93
CA ASN A 285 30.00 5.36 -0.13
C ASN A 285 29.46 5.54 -1.55
N LEU A 286 28.31 6.20 -1.73
CA LEU A 286 27.80 6.62 -3.03
C LEU A 286 28.04 8.12 -3.25
N PRO A 287 28.00 8.62 -4.49
CA PRO A 287 28.07 10.06 -4.77
C PRO A 287 27.03 10.85 -3.95
N ALA A 288 27.42 12.03 -3.47
CA ALA A 288 26.56 12.85 -2.58
C ALA A 288 25.23 13.28 -3.23
N ASP A 289 25.21 13.39 -4.56
CA ASP A 289 24.02 13.71 -5.36
C ASP A 289 23.09 12.51 -5.62
N THR A 290 23.51 11.28 -5.25
CA THR A 290 22.63 10.11 -5.32
C THR A 290 21.41 10.29 -4.44
N VAL A 291 20.21 10.12 -4.99
CA VAL A 291 18.95 10.20 -4.22
C VAL A 291 18.61 8.84 -3.64
N ILE A 292 18.47 8.78 -2.32
CA ILE A 292 18.18 7.56 -1.56
C ILE A 292 16.93 7.75 -0.72
N PHE A 293 15.94 6.86 -0.85
CA PHE A 293 14.79 6.78 0.04
C PHE A 293 14.99 5.65 1.04
N ALA A 294 14.85 5.95 2.34
CA ALA A 294 14.97 4.95 3.42
C ALA A 294 13.60 4.32 3.69
N ASN A 295 13.56 3.00 3.77
CA ASN A 295 12.34 2.23 4.05
C ASN A 295 12.56 1.20 5.16
N GLY A 296 11.57 1.07 6.04
CA GLY A 296 11.50 0.13 7.17
C GLY A 296 11.55 0.83 8.53
N ASN A 297 10.81 0.29 9.51
CA ASN A 297 10.68 0.77 10.89
C ASN A 297 10.05 2.17 11.04
N ILE A 298 9.27 2.63 10.09
CA ILE A 298 8.53 3.89 10.18
C ILE A 298 7.11 3.55 10.64
N LEU A 299 6.85 3.68 11.91
CA LEU A 299 5.60 3.30 12.57
C LEU A 299 4.81 4.50 13.08
N ASN A 300 5.46 5.63 13.33
CA ASN A 300 4.84 6.89 13.73
C ASN A 300 5.62 8.11 13.18
N TYR A 301 5.10 9.30 13.41
CA TYR A 301 5.72 10.54 12.94
C TYR A 301 7.14 10.76 13.50
N GLY A 302 7.40 10.42 14.76
CA GLY A 302 8.72 10.59 15.39
C GLY A 302 9.83 9.73 14.78
N ASP A 303 9.49 8.59 14.18
CA ASP A 303 10.47 7.71 13.52
C ASP A 303 11.07 8.34 12.25
N ILE A 304 10.40 9.35 11.68
CA ILE A 304 10.80 9.98 10.42
C ILE A 304 12.13 10.71 10.57
N ASP A 305 12.19 11.63 11.54
CA ASP A 305 13.41 12.41 11.79
C ASP A 305 14.54 11.50 12.27
N THR A 306 14.25 10.56 13.16
CA THR A 306 15.20 9.55 13.62
C THR A 306 15.80 8.74 12.47
N CYS A 307 14.96 8.33 11.50
CA CYS A 307 15.42 7.59 10.32
C CYS A 307 16.28 8.48 9.41
N LEU A 308 15.87 9.72 9.14
CA LEU A 308 16.63 10.64 8.30
C LEU A 308 18.01 10.96 8.90
N GLU A 309 18.09 11.20 10.20
CA GLU A 309 19.34 11.44 10.93
C GLU A 309 20.25 10.21 10.90
N ALA A 310 19.70 9.04 11.20
CA ALA A 310 20.46 7.80 11.24
C ALA A 310 20.99 7.38 9.87
N THR A 311 20.22 7.61 8.80
CA THR A 311 20.56 7.12 7.46
C THR A 311 21.22 8.17 6.56
N GLY A 312 20.94 9.46 6.78
CA GLY A 312 21.28 10.52 5.84
C GLY A 312 20.54 10.43 4.51
N ALA A 313 19.42 9.70 4.46
CA ALA A 313 18.59 9.55 3.26
C ALA A 313 17.89 10.87 2.90
N ASP A 314 17.47 11.01 1.64
CA ASP A 314 16.76 12.20 1.14
C ASP A 314 15.29 12.19 1.53
N ALA A 315 14.69 11.02 1.68
CA ALA A 315 13.29 10.82 2.04
C ALA A 315 13.07 9.52 2.82
N VAL A 316 11.95 9.47 3.51
CA VAL A 316 11.50 8.30 4.29
C VAL A 316 10.25 7.71 3.66
N MET A 317 10.25 6.37 3.50
CA MET A 317 9.15 5.60 2.93
C MET A 317 8.48 4.74 3.99
N SER A 318 7.17 4.88 4.16
CA SER A 318 6.36 4.02 5.04
C SER A 318 5.38 3.16 4.26
N ALA A 319 5.19 1.93 4.70
CA ALA A 319 4.22 0.97 4.18
C ALA A 319 3.22 0.53 5.26
N GLU A 320 3.54 -0.44 6.11
CA GLU A 320 2.63 -0.93 7.15
C GLU A 320 2.23 0.16 8.16
N GLY A 321 3.17 1.06 8.51
CA GLY A 321 2.85 2.20 9.36
C GLY A 321 1.77 3.08 8.73
N ASN A 322 1.92 3.41 7.43
CA ASN A 322 0.92 4.18 6.70
C ASN A 322 -0.43 3.46 6.55
N LEU A 323 -0.45 2.13 6.41
CA LEU A 323 -1.72 1.37 6.36
C LEU A 323 -2.46 1.34 7.70
N SER A 324 -1.75 1.43 8.79
CA SER A 324 -2.32 1.47 10.14
C SER A 324 -2.69 2.89 10.56
N ASP A 325 -1.94 3.86 10.06
CA ASP A 325 -2.16 5.29 10.27
C ASP A 325 -1.87 6.08 8.99
N PRO A 326 -2.90 6.43 8.21
CA PRO A 326 -2.71 7.23 6.99
C PRO A 326 -2.23 8.65 7.25
N SER A 327 -2.30 9.14 8.50
CA SER A 327 -1.80 10.44 8.92
C SER A 327 -0.32 10.45 9.33
N ILE A 328 0.37 9.31 9.24
CA ILE A 328 1.74 9.09 9.76
C ILE A 328 2.76 10.15 9.37
N PHE A 329 2.57 10.82 8.23
CA PHE A 329 3.44 11.89 7.74
C PHE A 329 3.02 13.29 8.20
N SER A 330 1.88 13.42 8.88
CA SER A 330 1.37 14.68 9.40
C SER A 330 1.95 14.98 10.77
N LYS A 331 2.50 16.18 10.94
CA LYS A 331 2.93 16.64 12.25
C LYS A 331 1.72 16.70 13.19
N PRO A 332 1.81 16.13 14.41
CA PRO A 332 0.76 16.27 15.41
C PRO A 332 0.43 17.75 15.68
N PRO A 333 -0.84 18.13 15.83
CA PRO A 333 -1.21 19.50 16.19
C PRO A 333 -0.62 19.88 17.55
N PRO A 334 -0.34 21.17 17.80
CA PRO A 334 0.05 21.64 19.13
C PRO A 334 -1.01 21.31 20.18
N PRO A 335 -0.63 21.14 21.46
CA PRO A 335 -1.60 20.97 22.55
C PRO A 335 -2.58 22.16 22.61
N GLY A 336 -3.88 21.84 22.61
CA GLY A 336 -4.96 22.81 22.58
C GLY A 336 -5.47 23.19 21.18
N GLU A 337 -4.82 22.68 20.11
CA GLU A 337 -5.20 22.92 18.71
C GLU A 337 -5.67 21.63 18.00
N GLU A 338 -6.03 20.59 18.76
CA GLU A 338 -6.36 19.25 18.24
C GLU A 338 -7.57 19.22 17.30
N GLY A 339 -8.52 20.13 17.49
CA GLY A 339 -9.79 20.10 16.79
C GLY A 339 -10.62 18.86 17.16
N ARG A 340 -11.50 18.40 16.23
CA ARG A 340 -12.38 17.24 16.47
C ARG A 340 -11.81 15.91 15.94
N GLU A 341 -10.83 15.97 15.08
CA GLU A 341 -10.30 14.78 14.40
C GLU A 341 -9.10 14.16 15.10
N TYR A 342 -8.37 14.95 15.89
CA TYR A 342 -7.21 14.51 16.65
C TYR A 342 -7.55 14.42 18.13
N TRP A 343 -7.20 13.31 18.76
CA TRP A 343 -7.37 13.11 20.19
C TRP A 343 -6.01 13.08 20.89
N ARG A 344 -5.96 13.62 22.12
CA ARG A 344 -4.77 13.60 22.97
C ARG A 344 -5.16 13.22 24.41
N GLY A 345 -4.45 12.25 24.98
CA GLY A 345 -4.61 11.84 26.37
C GLY A 345 -3.93 12.79 27.35
N ARG A 346 -4.19 12.61 28.63
CA ARG A 346 -3.56 13.36 29.73
C ARG A 346 -2.06 13.08 29.82
N ASP A 347 -1.61 11.90 29.34
CA ASP A 347 -0.21 11.51 29.21
C ASP A 347 0.52 12.21 28.03
N GLY A 348 -0.18 13.07 27.30
CA GLY A 348 0.32 13.79 26.13
C GLY A 348 0.42 12.96 24.85
N LYS A 349 0.14 11.65 24.90
CA LYS A 349 0.09 10.79 23.73
C LYS A 349 -1.21 11.02 22.97
N GLY A 350 -1.12 11.09 21.64
CA GLY A 350 -2.29 11.36 20.80
C GLY A 350 -2.19 10.75 19.41
N GLY A 351 -3.22 10.99 18.60
CA GLY A 351 -3.30 10.55 17.22
C GLY A 351 -4.64 10.91 16.58
N TYR A 352 -4.73 10.72 15.27
CA TYR A 352 -6.01 10.91 14.58
C TYR A 352 -7.00 9.80 14.95
N ARG A 353 -8.24 10.21 15.18
CA ARG A 353 -9.35 9.30 15.50
C ARG A 353 -9.71 8.45 14.29
N ILE A 354 -10.02 7.19 14.54
CA ILE A 354 -10.36 6.23 13.49
C ILE A 354 -11.63 6.64 12.73
N ASP A 355 -12.64 7.21 13.42
CA ASP A 355 -13.87 7.70 12.79
C ASP A 355 -13.61 8.91 11.87
N ALA A 356 -12.74 9.82 12.25
CA ALA A 356 -12.30 10.92 11.39
C ALA A 356 -11.63 10.40 10.12
N VAL A 357 -10.74 9.42 10.26
CA VAL A 357 -10.05 8.78 9.13
C VAL A 357 -11.05 8.08 8.22
N LEU A 358 -12.02 7.35 8.78
CA LEU A 358 -13.05 6.69 7.98
C LEU A 358 -13.94 7.70 7.24
N ARG A 359 -14.37 8.79 7.88
CA ARG A 359 -15.10 9.88 7.23
C ARG A 359 -14.33 10.41 6.01
N ARG A 360 -13.08 10.81 6.21
CA ARG A 360 -12.23 11.32 5.11
C ARG A 360 -12.10 10.32 3.96
N TYR A 361 -11.95 9.02 4.28
CA TYR A 361 -11.84 7.97 3.27
C TYR A 361 -13.14 7.84 2.45
N LEU A 362 -14.30 7.80 3.12
CA LEU A 362 -15.59 7.76 2.43
C LEU A 362 -15.85 9.02 1.59
N ASP A 363 -15.49 10.20 2.10
CA ASP A 363 -15.61 11.47 1.37
C ASP A 363 -14.79 11.47 0.08
N ILE A 364 -13.57 10.92 0.14
CA ILE A 364 -12.71 10.73 -1.05
C ILE A 364 -13.38 9.81 -2.06
N ILE A 365 -13.99 8.70 -1.61
CA ILE A 365 -14.72 7.77 -2.49
C ILE A 365 -15.91 8.48 -3.15
N TYR A 366 -16.75 9.19 -2.37
CA TYR A 366 -17.88 9.94 -2.93
C TYR A 366 -17.41 10.99 -3.95
N LYS A 367 -16.50 11.86 -3.54
CA LYS A 367 -16.08 13.02 -4.31
C LYS A 367 -15.34 12.64 -5.60
N TYR A 368 -14.34 11.76 -5.49
CA TYR A 368 -13.42 11.50 -6.61
C TYR A 368 -13.78 10.24 -7.40
N VAL A 369 -14.14 9.14 -6.75
CA VAL A 369 -14.38 7.86 -7.42
C VAL A 369 -15.79 7.78 -7.98
N LEU A 370 -16.80 8.11 -7.16
CA LEU A 370 -18.21 8.03 -7.55
C LEU A 370 -18.72 9.31 -8.20
N LYS A 371 -18.04 10.46 -7.97
CA LYS A 371 -18.51 11.79 -8.42
C LYS A 371 -19.91 12.11 -7.89
N GLN A 372 -20.14 11.78 -6.64
CA GLN A 372 -21.38 12.04 -5.91
C GLN A 372 -21.14 13.10 -4.82
N PRO A 373 -22.17 13.84 -4.40
CA PRO A 373 -22.06 14.71 -3.24
C PRO A 373 -21.69 13.89 -1.99
N VAL A 374 -20.87 14.49 -1.14
CA VAL A 374 -20.56 13.93 0.16
C VAL A 374 -21.79 14.06 1.08
N PRO A 375 -22.21 12.99 1.78
CA PRO A 375 -23.33 13.08 2.72
C PRO A 375 -23.05 14.09 3.85
N GLU A 376 -24.08 14.84 4.24
CA GLU A 376 -24.01 15.64 5.46
C GLU A 376 -24.00 14.71 6.69
N ARG A 377 -23.10 14.98 7.64
CA ARG A 377 -22.98 14.23 8.89
C ARG A 377 -22.90 15.20 10.08
N LYS A 378 -23.39 14.76 11.23
CA LYS A 378 -23.19 15.51 12.50
C LYS A 378 -21.68 15.70 12.74
N PRO A 379 -21.26 16.75 13.46
CA PRO A 379 -19.87 16.88 13.90
C PRO A 379 -19.39 15.64 14.65
N LEU A 380 -18.08 15.35 14.61
CA LEU A 380 -17.51 14.29 15.46
C LEU A 380 -17.72 14.65 16.92
N TYR A 381 -18.19 13.71 17.72
CA TYR A 381 -18.47 13.93 19.16
C TYR A 381 -17.20 14.32 19.93
N LEU A 382 -17.34 15.31 20.81
CA LEU A 382 -16.37 15.65 21.86
C LEU A 382 -17.04 15.57 23.24
N PRO A 383 -16.32 15.16 24.29
CA PRO A 383 -16.87 15.16 25.66
C PRO A 383 -17.36 16.55 26.15
N SER A 384 -16.85 17.61 25.57
CA SER A 384 -17.22 19.01 25.86
C SER A 384 -18.48 19.48 25.14
N ASP A 385 -19.05 18.69 24.22
CA ASP A 385 -20.24 19.06 23.47
C ASP A 385 -21.48 19.10 24.41
N PRO A 386 -22.45 20.01 24.18
CA PRO A 386 -23.70 20.03 24.92
C PRO A 386 -24.45 18.69 24.84
N VAL A 387 -25.00 18.24 25.96
CA VAL A 387 -25.70 16.93 26.03
C VAL A 387 -26.86 16.84 25.04
N ASP A 388 -27.56 17.97 24.79
CA ASP A 388 -28.74 18.02 23.92
C ASP A 388 -28.40 17.87 22.41
N GLU A 389 -27.19 18.22 21.98
CA GLU A 389 -26.80 18.14 20.57
C GLU A 389 -26.56 16.71 20.11
N PHE A 390 -26.28 15.80 21.03
CA PHE A 390 -26.04 14.37 20.80
C PHE A 390 -27.00 13.45 21.56
N ALA A 391 -28.12 14.01 22.12
CA ALA A 391 -29.19 13.20 22.64
C ALA A 391 -29.78 12.34 21.51
N ASP A 392 -29.87 11.04 21.76
CA ASP A 392 -30.44 10.10 20.81
C ASP A 392 -31.89 10.53 20.54
N THR A 393 -32.17 11.03 19.36
CA THR A 393 -33.53 11.19 18.84
C THR A 393 -34.09 9.80 18.50
N ASN A 394 -34.13 8.91 19.48
CA ASN A 394 -34.78 7.61 19.38
C ASN A 394 -36.31 7.70 19.53
N ASP A 395 -36.89 8.91 19.47
CA ASP A 395 -38.34 9.13 19.32
C ASP A 395 -38.68 9.45 17.84
N ALA A 396 -38.15 8.69 16.88
CA ALA A 396 -38.82 8.56 15.60
C ALA A 396 -39.99 7.59 15.83
N GLU A 397 -41.19 8.16 15.92
CA GLU A 397 -42.48 7.49 15.96
C GLU A 397 -42.44 6.17 15.16
N THR A 398 -42.63 5.07 15.85
CA THR A 398 -43.12 3.81 15.31
C THR A 398 -44.47 4.06 14.65
N THR A 399 -44.46 4.71 13.47
CA THR A 399 -45.60 4.55 12.57
C THR A 399 -45.52 3.11 12.07
N GLY A 400 -46.41 2.30 12.64
CA GLY A 400 -46.59 0.91 12.28
C GLY A 400 -46.77 0.77 10.77
N HIS A 401 -45.71 0.33 10.11
CA HIS A 401 -45.85 -0.30 8.81
C HIS A 401 -46.03 -1.79 9.06
N GLU A 402 -47.27 -2.23 8.93
CA GLU A 402 -47.61 -3.63 8.77
C GLU A 402 -46.64 -4.27 7.73
N GLU A 403 -46.00 -5.34 8.16
CA GLU A 403 -45.23 -6.20 7.24
C GLU A 403 -46.16 -6.80 6.19
N GLY A 404 -46.29 -6.10 5.08
CA GLY A 404 -46.84 -6.68 3.87
C GLY A 404 -45.84 -7.71 3.30
N PRO A 405 -46.32 -8.80 2.66
CA PRO A 405 -45.49 -9.91 2.24
C PRO A 405 -44.37 -9.43 1.31
N LEU A 406 -43.12 -9.83 1.61
CA LEU A 406 -41.90 -9.57 0.87
C LEU A 406 -42.12 -9.62 -0.65
N LYS A 407 -42.20 -8.45 -1.28
CA LYS A 407 -42.25 -8.33 -2.73
C LYS A 407 -41.03 -9.03 -3.31
N LYS A 408 -41.25 -10.14 -4.04
CA LYS A 408 -40.23 -10.85 -4.82
C LYS A 408 -39.38 -9.82 -5.58
N LYS A 409 -38.05 -9.82 -5.30
CA LYS A 409 -37.07 -9.01 -6.04
C LYS A 409 -37.33 -9.19 -7.53
N GLN A 410 -37.81 -8.13 -8.20
CA GLN A 410 -37.88 -8.10 -9.64
C GLN A 410 -36.49 -8.43 -10.20
N LYS A 411 -36.41 -9.48 -11.03
CA LYS A 411 -35.19 -9.78 -11.78
C LYS A 411 -34.88 -8.58 -12.66
N ARG A 412 -33.89 -7.77 -12.26
CA ARG A 412 -33.32 -6.74 -13.13
C ARG A 412 -32.98 -7.37 -14.48
N SER A 413 -33.42 -6.74 -15.56
CA SER A 413 -33.18 -7.19 -16.93
C SER A 413 -31.68 -7.37 -17.20
N LYS A 414 -31.31 -8.31 -18.04
CA LYS A 414 -29.93 -8.58 -18.47
C LYS A 414 -29.24 -7.33 -19.08
N ALA A 415 -29.99 -6.35 -19.57
CA ALA A 415 -29.52 -5.10 -20.15
C ALA A 415 -28.99 -4.10 -19.10
N GLU A 416 -29.49 -4.11 -17.85
CA GLU A 416 -28.99 -3.28 -16.75
C GLU A 416 -27.79 -3.84 -16.02
N LYS A 417 -27.32 -5.03 -16.39
CA LYS A 417 -26.00 -5.53 -16.02
C LYS A 417 -24.91 -4.86 -16.90
N GLY A 418 -25.04 -3.55 -17.12
CA GLY A 418 -23.99 -2.72 -17.68
C GLY A 418 -22.70 -2.97 -16.90
N LYS A 419 -21.58 -3.10 -17.61
CA LYS A 419 -20.22 -3.31 -17.09
C LYS A 419 -20.03 -2.53 -15.79
N LYS A 420 -20.12 -3.20 -14.63
CA LYS A 420 -19.69 -2.62 -13.36
C LYS A 420 -18.20 -2.38 -13.51
N CYS A 421 -17.80 -1.16 -13.79
CA CYS A 421 -16.42 -0.74 -13.71
C CYS A 421 -16.05 -0.79 -12.23
N HIS A 422 -15.43 -1.89 -11.81
CA HIS A 422 -14.93 -2.01 -10.46
C HIS A 422 -13.59 -1.27 -10.39
N SER A 423 -13.63 -0.01 -9.95
CA SER A 423 -12.42 0.70 -9.57
C SER A 423 -11.70 -0.05 -8.46
N ALA A 424 -10.36 -0.11 -8.51
CA ALA A 424 -9.54 -0.65 -7.44
C ALA A 424 -9.88 0.00 -6.10
N SER A 425 -10.09 1.32 -6.08
CA SER A 425 -10.50 2.07 -4.89
C SER A 425 -11.77 1.55 -4.22
N LEU A 426 -12.75 1.07 -4.98
CA LEU A 426 -13.95 0.44 -4.42
C LEU A 426 -13.67 -1.01 -3.97
N GLY A 427 -12.79 -1.70 -4.69
CA GLY A 427 -12.47 -3.11 -4.42
C GLY A 427 -11.75 -3.33 -3.10
N PHE A 428 -10.93 -2.37 -2.68
CA PHE A 428 -10.06 -2.52 -1.52
C PHE A 428 -10.55 -1.82 -0.25
N MET A 429 -11.71 -1.13 -0.28
CA MET A 429 -12.30 -0.42 0.86
C MET A 429 -12.34 -1.27 2.13
N GLN A 430 -12.96 -2.45 2.05
CA GLN A 430 -13.10 -3.36 3.21
C GLN A 430 -11.74 -3.72 3.81
N GLY A 431 -10.77 -4.05 2.95
CA GLY A 431 -9.44 -4.43 3.39
C GLY A 431 -8.66 -3.29 4.07
N HIS A 432 -8.81 -2.05 3.60
CA HIS A 432 -8.25 -0.87 4.26
C HIS A 432 -8.88 -0.65 5.62
N LEU A 433 -10.20 -0.70 5.70
CA LEU A 433 -10.92 -0.45 6.94
C LEU A 433 -10.61 -1.52 7.99
N PHE A 434 -10.50 -2.79 7.64
CA PHE A 434 -10.01 -3.82 8.58
C PHE A 434 -8.60 -3.53 9.10
N GLN A 435 -7.75 -2.88 8.30
CA GLN A 435 -6.41 -2.51 8.76
C GLN A 435 -6.45 -1.36 9.77
N VAL A 436 -7.20 -0.30 9.47
CA VAL A 436 -7.33 0.88 10.36
C VAL A 436 -8.11 0.53 11.63
N LEU A 437 -9.19 -0.25 11.51
CA LEU A 437 -10.06 -0.66 12.64
C LEU A 437 -9.46 -1.81 13.49
N ARG A 438 -8.28 -2.31 13.15
CA ARG A 438 -7.66 -3.45 13.85
C ARG A 438 -7.63 -3.32 15.38
N PRO A 439 -7.34 -2.16 15.97
CA PRO A 439 -7.28 -2.03 17.44
C PRO A 439 -8.61 -2.33 18.15
N MET A 440 -9.76 -2.19 17.46
CA MET A 440 -11.08 -2.28 18.07
C MET A 440 -11.91 -3.50 17.67
N VAL A 441 -11.64 -4.14 16.53
CA VAL A 441 -12.53 -5.19 15.98
C VAL A 441 -12.65 -6.45 16.84
N ALA A 442 -11.77 -6.65 17.80
CA ALA A 442 -11.87 -7.75 18.76
C ALA A 442 -12.95 -7.51 19.82
N THR A 443 -13.11 -6.25 20.24
CA THR A 443 -14.06 -5.81 21.28
C THR A 443 -15.40 -5.37 20.68
N HIS A 444 -15.36 -4.59 19.60
CA HIS A 444 -16.55 -4.05 18.94
C HIS A 444 -16.98 -4.95 17.77
N THR A 445 -17.56 -6.11 18.10
CA THR A 445 -17.94 -7.14 17.13
C THR A 445 -19.06 -6.70 16.19
N ASN A 446 -19.95 -5.79 16.60
CA ASN A 446 -20.99 -5.18 15.77
C ASN A 446 -20.39 -4.39 14.60
N VAL A 447 -19.37 -3.56 14.85
CA VAL A 447 -18.63 -2.81 13.81
C VAL A 447 -17.90 -3.78 12.88
N ARG A 448 -17.22 -4.79 13.45
CA ARG A 448 -16.55 -5.84 12.69
C ARG A 448 -17.48 -6.56 11.73
N ASP A 449 -18.65 -6.97 12.21
CA ASP A 449 -19.59 -7.79 11.45
C ASP A 449 -20.30 -6.96 10.37
N ALA A 450 -20.63 -5.69 10.65
CA ALA A 450 -21.11 -4.74 9.65
C ALA A 450 -20.07 -4.56 8.51
N LEU A 451 -18.81 -4.33 8.87
CA LEU A 451 -17.74 -4.23 7.89
C LEU A 451 -17.53 -5.54 7.11
N ALA A 452 -17.57 -6.69 7.77
CA ALA A 452 -17.36 -8.00 7.14
C ALA A 452 -18.42 -8.33 6.08
N THR A 453 -19.63 -7.82 6.23
CA THR A 453 -20.73 -8.03 5.27
C THR A 453 -20.80 -6.97 4.18
N SER A 454 -20.06 -5.87 4.28
CA SER A 454 -20.02 -4.80 3.27
C SER A 454 -19.43 -5.31 1.95
N LYS A 455 -19.94 -4.78 0.83
CA LYS A 455 -19.49 -5.16 -0.52
C LYS A 455 -18.87 -3.96 -1.24
N PRO A 456 -17.95 -4.19 -2.19
CA PRO A 456 -17.37 -3.11 -2.99
C PRO A 456 -18.44 -2.18 -3.60
N GLY A 457 -18.36 -0.88 -3.27
CA GLY A 457 -19.29 0.13 -3.76
C GLY A 457 -20.66 0.18 -3.08
N ASP A 458 -20.90 -0.61 -2.04
CA ASP A 458 -22.08 -0.53 -1.18
C ASP A 458 -21.87 0.56 -0.13
N MET A 459 -22.00 1.82 -0.56
CA MET A 459 -21.72 2.96 0.31
C MET A 459 -22.66 3.01 1.51
N ALA A 460 -23.91 2.54 1.40
CA ALA A 460 -24.84 2.49 2.52
C ALA A 460 -24.34 1.57 3.64
N ALA A 461 -23.75 0.41 3.30
CA ALA A 461 -23.16 -0.48 4.29
C ALA A 461 -21.92 0.13 4.97
N PHE A 462 -21.11 0.90 4.23
CA PHE A 462 -19.96 1.61 4.81
C PHE A 462 -20.37 2.79 5.68
N GLU A 463 -21.43 3.55 5.32
CA GLU A 463 -21.99 4.60 6.18
C GLU A 463 -22.59 4.01 7.46
N HIS A 464 -23.29 2.88 7.38
CA HIS A 464 -23.76 2.18 8.56
C HIS A 464 -22.61 1.73 9.47
N THR A 465 -21.52 1.21 8.87
CA THR A 465 -20.31 0.87 9.64
C THR A 465 -19.72 2.10 10.33
N LEU A 466 -19.72 3.25 9.66
CA LEU A 466 -19.26 4.52 10.24
C LEU A 466 -20.15 4.94 11.41
N THR A 467 -21.48 4.86 11.30
CA THR A 467 -22.41 5.19 12.39
C THR A 467 -22.12 4.33 13.64
N LEU A 468 -22.01 3.01 13.47
CA LEU A 468 -21.68 2.11 14.58
C LEU A 468 -20.30 2.42 15.20
N LEU A 469 -19.34 2.82 14.39
CA LEU A 469 -18.00 3.22 14.84
C LEU A 469 -18.06 4.50 15.67
N GLU A 470 -18.80 5.51 15.22
CA GLU A 470 -18.96 6.80 15.91
C GLU A 470 -19.66 6.63 17.26
N GLU A 471 -20.68 5.78 17.33
CA GLU A 471 -21.35 5.41 18.59
C GLU A 471 -20.38 4.73 19.57
N ALA A 472 -19.58 3.76 19.08
CA ALA A 472 -18.58 3.09 19.89
C ALA A 472 -17.53 4.07 20.43
N ILE A 473 -17.03 4.98 19.58
CA ILE A 473 -16.01 5.98 19.98
C ILE A 473 -16.59 6.99 20.97
N LYS A 474 -17.84 7.43 20.79
CA LYS A 474 -18.54 8.26 21.79
C LYS A 474 -18.51 7.59 23.17
N GLY A 475 -18.88 6.31 23.26
CA GLY A 475 -18.81 5.53 24.50
C GLY A 475 -17.39 5.44 25.07
N GLY A 476 -16.40 5.17 24.23
CA GLY A 476 -14.99 5.10 24.64
C GLY A 476 -14.44 6.41 25.17
N LEU A 477 -14.79 7.55 24.56
CA LEU A 477 -14.41 8.88 25.03
C LEU A 477 -15.07 9.23 26.37
N GLN A 478 -16.33 8.86 26.56
CA GLN A 478 -17.04 9.04 27.85
C GLN A 478 -16.42 8.17 28.94
N GLU A 479 -16.04 6.92 28.64
CA GLU A 479 -15.35 6.04 29.58
C GLU A 479 -13.97 6.58 29.95
N TYR A 480 -13.23 7.15 28.98
CA TYR A 480 -11.94 7.78 29.24
C TYR A 480 -12.07 8.96 30.20
N GLU A 481 -13.07 9.83 30.04
CA GLU A 481 -13.28 10.96 30.96
C GLU A 481 -13.57 10.48 32.40
N ALA A 482 -14.29 9.36 32.54
CA ALA A 482 -14.61 8.76 33.82
C ALA A 482 -13.44 8.01 34.48
N SER A 483 -12.57 7.38 33.66
CA SER A 483 -11.51 6.49 34.16
C SER A 483 -10.30 6.46 33.18
N PRO A 484 -9.50 7.53 33.09
CA PRO A 484 -8.39 7.64 32.14
C PRO A 484 -7.33 6.55 32.32
N GLU A 485 -7.11 6.14 33.56
CA GLU A 485 -6.10 5.14 33.95
C GLU A 485 -6.29 3.78 33.29
N LYS A 486 -7.49 3.48 32.79
CA LYS A 486 -7.74 2.23 32.03
C LYS A 486 -7.12 2.24 30.64
N PHE A 487 -6.86 3.41 30.08
CA PHE A 487 -6.42 3.60 28.70
C PHE A 487 -4.99 4.14 28.59
N GLU A 488 -4.44 4.65 29.69
CA GLU A 488 -3.08 5.19 29.75
C GLU A 488 -2.11 4.10 30.17
N THR A 489 -1.17 3.79 29.29
CA THR A 489 -0.15 2.79 29.57
C THR A 489 0.99 3.44 30.35
N GLN A 490 1.23 2.99 31.60
CA GLN A 490 2.37 3.40 32.37
C GLN A 490 3.67 2.81 31.78
N PRO A 491 4.78 3.58 31.76
CA PRO A 491 6.07 3.06 31.36
C PRO A 491 6.49 1.89 32.25
N ASP A 492 6.76 0.75 31.65
CA ASP A 492 7.28 -0.43 32.34
C ASP A 492 8.64 -0.82 31.72
N GLU A 493 9.73 -0.45 32.42
CA GLU A 493 11.09 -0.71 31.97
C GLU A 493 11.46 -2.21 31.99
N THR A 494 10.61 -3.05 32.59
CA THR A 494 10.82 -4.52 32.62
C THR A 494 10.40 -5.19 31.33
N LEU A 495 9.53 -4.54 30.53
CA LEU A 495 9.07 -5.06 29.26
C LEU A 495 10.20 -5.11 28.22
N LYS A 496 10.20 -6.16 27.43
CA LYS A 496 11.18 -6.39 26.34
C LYS A 496 10.45 -6.81 25.06
N GLY A 497 11.19 -6.75 23.94
CA GLY A 497 10.69 -7.24 22.66
C GLY A 497 9.47 -6.46 22.16
N SER A 498 8.50 -7.17 21.58
CA SER A 498 7.30 -6.55 21.02
C SER A 498 6.40 -5.94 22.09
N LYS A 499 6.43 -6.46 23.33
CA LYS A 499 5.64 -5.90 24.45
C LYS A 499 6.10 -4.50 24.83
N ALA A 500 7.41 -4.26 24.86
CA ALA A 500 7.97 -2.92 25.12
C ALA A 500 7.54 -1.92 24.03
N VAL A 501 7.59 -2.34 22.76
CA VAL A 501 7.18 -1.50 21.63
C VAL A 501 5.68 -1.22 21.68
N ILE A 502 4.85 -2.22 22.00
CA ILE A 502 3.39 -2.02 22.18
C ILE A 502 3.11 -1.00 23.30
N ALA A 503 3.82 -1.10 24.43
CA ALA A 503 3.66 -0.16 25.55
C ALA A 503 4.07 1.28 25.17
N GLU A 504 5.14 1.41 24.38
CA GLU A 504 5.64 2.72 23.90
C GLU A 504 4.66 3.38 22.92
N TYR A 505 4.20 2.62 21.92
CA TYR A 505 3.36 3.13 20.82
C TYR A 505 1.86 2.94 21.07
N GLY A 506 1.45 2.20 22.09
CA GLY A 506 0.06 1.94 22.43
C GLY A 506 -0.74 3.21 22.65
N ARG A 507 -1.93 3.25 22.10
CA ARG A 507 -2.94 4.32 22.23
C ARG A 507 -4.27 3.65 22.51
N PRO A 508 -5.26 4.39 23.02
CA PRO A 508 -6.63 3.88 23.08
C PRO A 508 -7.10 3.38 21.71
N TRP A 509 -7.98 2.39 21.73
CA TRP A 509 -8.42 1.68 20.53
C TRP A 509 -9.11 2.56 19.47
N TRP A 510 -9.61 3.75 19.83
CA TRP A 510 -10.22 4.71 18.88
C TRP A 510 -9.21 5.58 18.11
N ILE A 511 -7.93 5.38 18.35
CA ILE A 511 -6.84 6.13 17.71
C ILE A 511 -6.12 5.24 16.71
N CYS A 512 -5.78 5.80 15.54
CA CYS A 512 -4.87 5.15 14.59
C CYS A 512 -3.53 4.86 15.26
N GLN A 513 -3.06 3.62 15.15
CA GLN A 513 -1.84 3.18 15.82
C GLN A 513 -1.16 2.05 15.05
N PRO A 514 0.18 1.93 15.16
CA PRO A 514 0.92 0.91 14.45
C PRO A 514 0.55 -0.50 14.91
N HIS A 515 0.57 -1.45 13.98
CA HIS A 515 0.48 -2.86 14.31
C HIS A 515 1.88 -3.44 14.52
N VAL A 516 2.20 -3.74 15.77
CA VAL A 516 3.46 -4.37 16.15
C VAL A 516 3.29 -5.89 16.09
N ARG A 517 4.13 -6.55 15.29
CA ARG A 517 4.13 -8.02 15.21
C ARG A 517 4.95 -8.60 16.35
N PRO A 518 4.45 -9.65 17.04
CA PRO A 518 5.23 -10.34 18.04
C PRO A 518 6.48 -10.97 17.39
N LEU A 519 7.57 -11.01 18.14
CA LEU A 519 8.76 -11.77 17.76
C LEU A 519 8.41 -13.26 17.62
N PRO A 520 9.18 -14.05 16.83
CA PRO A 520 8.89 -15.47 16.63
C PRO A 520 8.72 -16.25 17.96
N GLU A 521 9.56 -15.99 18.93
CA GLU A 521 9.51 -16.61 20.27
C GLU A 521 8.20 -16.26 20.99
N GLU A 522 7.84 -14.98 21.04
CA GLU A 522 6.59 -14.49 21.62
C GLU A 522 5.36 -15.00 20.87
N ALA A 523 5.45 -15.14 19.53
CA ALA A 523 4.39 -15.68 18.69
C ALA A 523 4.17 -17.19 18.92
N PHE A 524 5.23 -17.94 19.26
CA PHE A 524 5.12 -19.34 19.67
C PHE A 524 4.48 -19.45 21.06
N GLU A 525 4.94 -18.66 22.03
CA GLU A 525 4.40 -18.64 23.40
C GLU A 525 2.90 -18.34 23.43
N THR A 526 2.45 -17.38 22.60
CA THR A 526 1.03 -16.98 22.51
C THR A 526 0.20 -17.89 21.60
N GLY A 527 0.80 -18.92 20.97
CA GLY A 527 0.13 -19.80 20.01
C GLY A 527 -0.23 -19.13 18.68
N ALA A 528 0.21 -17.89 18.44
CA ALA A 528 0.02 -17.18 17.17
C ALA A 528 0.88 -17.79 16.04
N MET A 529 1.96 -18.48 16.40
CA MET A 529 2.80 -19.28 15.50
C MET A 529 2.85 -20.74 15.99
N ARG A 530 2.70 -21.68 15.08
CA ARG A 530 2.77 -23.12 15.36
C ARG A 530 3.76 -23.78 14.43
N GLU A 531 4.40 -24.84 14.91
CA GLU A 531 5.21 -25.69 14.04
C GLU A 531 4.35 -26.36 12.98
N LYS A 532 4.82 -26.42 11.75
CA LYS A 532 4.13 -27.09 10.66
C LYS A 532 3.93 -28.56 10.99
N GLY A 533 2.68 -28.97 11.22
CA GLY A 533 2.31 -30.36 11.47
C GLY A 533 1.71 -30.64 12.86
N THR A 534 1.72 -29.69 13.79
CA THR A 534 1.08 -29.84 15.10
C THR A 534 -0.43 -29.64 15.00
N LYS A 535 -1.22 -30.64 15.42
CA LYS A 535 -2.68 -30.52 15.55
C LYS A 535 -3.01 -29.51 16.67
N PRO A 536 -4.11 -28.74 16.54
CA PRO A 536 -4.54 -27.88 17.62
C PRO A 536 -4.79 -28.69 18.89
N PRO A 537 -4.45 -28.16 20.09
CA PRO A 537 -4.83 -28.79 21.32
C PRO A 537 -6.35 -28.93 21.38
N PRO A 538 -6.89 -30.00 21.97
CA PRO A 538 -8.31 -30.14 22.16
C PRO A 538 -8.82 -28.93 22.95
N LYS A 539 -9.93 -28.33 22.52
CA LYS A 539 -10.58 -27.27 23.29
C LYS A 539 -10.93 -27.83 24.66
N ASN A 540 -10.47 -27.16 25.70
CA ASN A 540 -10.86 -27.49 27.06
C ASN A 540 -12.37 -27.21 27.22
N GLU A 541 -13.18 -28.27 27.27
CA GLU A 541 -14.64 -28.20 27.49
C GLU A 541 -15.02 -27.77 28.92
N ASN A 542 -14.07 -27.35 29.74
CA ASN A 542 -14.31 -27.05 31.17
C ASN A 542 -14.58 -25.57 31.49
N GLU A 543 -14.53 -24.64 30.52
CA GLU A 543 -14.84 -23.23 30.79
C GLU A 543 -16.30 -22.81 30.55
N GLU A 544 -17.15 -23.68 29.94
CA GLU A 544 -18.57 -23.36 29.69
C GLU A 544 -19.53 -23.85 30.79
N LYS A 545 -19.07 -24.42 31.91
CA LYS A 545 -19.95 -24.98 32.96
C LYS A 545 -20.23 -24.07 34.16
N ASN A 546 -19.85 -22.81 34.16
CA ASN A 546 -20.05 -21.95 35.34
C ASN A 546 -21.04 -20.77 35.17
N THR A 547 -21.81 -20.71 34.09
CA THR A 547 -22.86 -19.71 33.93
C THR A 547 -24.11 -20.30 33.30
N SER A 548 -24.76 -21.26 33.99
CA SER A 548 -26.19 -21.53 33.76
C SER A 548 -26.69 -22.54 34.81
N LYS A 549 -27.14 -22.04 35.93
CA LYS A 549 -28.13 -22.69 36.78
C LYS A 549 -29.24 -21.71 36.99
N GLU A 550 -30.40 -22.13 36.54
CA GLU A 550 -31.81 -21.74 36.78
C GLU A 550 -32.50 -21.44 35.45
N THR A 551 -33.28 -22.29 34.92
CA THR A 551 -34.65 -22.74 35.15
C THR A 551 -35.02 -23.83 34.15
N GLU A 552 -35.49 -24.95 34.71
CA GLU A 552 -36.16 -26.05 33.97
C GLU A 552 -37.61 -25.68 33.64
N THR A 553 -38.11 -26.07 32.46
CA THR A 553 -39.31 -26.94 32.31
C THR A 553 -39.51 -27.37 30.84
N PRO A 554 -40.13 -28.51 30.58
CA PRO A 554 -39.94 -29.32 29.40
C PRO A 554 -41.11 -29.29 28.41
N SER A 555 -40.83 -29.61 27.12
CA SER A 555 -41.69 -30.51 26.30
C SER A 555 -41.21 -30.64 24.87
N ASP A 556 -40.83 -31.83 24.51
CA ASP A 556 -41.34 -32.71 23.45
C ASP A 556 -41.51 -32.19 22.02
N GLY A 557 -40.89 -32.90 21.05
CA GLY A 557 -41.22 -32.78 19.62
C GLY A 557 -40.08 -33.05 18.64
N THR A 558 -39.85 -34.30 18.35
CA THR A 558 -39.16 -34.87 17.17
C THR A 558 -39.40 -34.10 15.87
N VAL A 559 -38.34 -33.89 15.06
CA VAL A 559 -38.26 -34.18 13.61
C VAL A 559 -36.80 -34.04 13.11
N THR A 560 -36.38 -35.01 12.32
CA THR A 560 -35.07 -35.28 11.69
C THR A 560 -34.76 -34.44 10.44
N PRO A 561 -33.59 -34.60 9.79
CA PRO A 561 -32.69 -33.50 9.40
C PRO A 561 -32.72 -33.17 7.91
N GLY A 562 -32.33 -31.95 7.59
CA GLY A 562 -32.09 -31.52 6.23
C GLY A 562 -30.74 -30.79 6.12
N ASP A 563 -29.91 -31.27 5.23
CA ASP A 563 -28.57 -30.80 4.90
C ASP A 563 -28.52 -29.30 4.62
N GLY A 564 -27.71 -28.59 5.38
CA GLY A 564 -27.35 -27.19 5.14
C GLY A 564 -25.88 -26.98 5.42
N ALA A 565 -25.09 -26.84 4.35
CA ALA A 565 -23.65 -26.64 4.38
C ALA A 565 -23.24 -25.49 5.27
N ALA A 566 -22.58 -25.80 6.37
CA ALA A 566 -21.90 -24.85 7.22
C ALA A 566 -20.67 -24.31 6.48
N ILE A 567 -20.73 -23.04 6.07
CA ILE A 567 -19.58 -22.29 5.57
C ILE A 567 -18.67 -22.04 6.76
N ASN A 568 -17.54 -22.73 6.78
CA ASN A 568 -16.49 -22.58 7.77
C ASN A 568 -15.89 -21.14 7.73
N ALA A 569 -16.19 -20.35 8.73
CA ALA A 569 -15.64 -19.00 8.96
C ALA A 569 -14.14 -18.98 9.37
N SER A 570 -13.41 -20.08 9.17
CA SER A 570 -12.00 -20.24 9.62
C SER A 570 -10.94 -19.84 8.58
N HIS A 571 -11.28 -19.14 7.49
CA HIS A 571 -10.33 -18.72 6.44
C HIS A 571 -10.25 -17.22 6.18
N LEU A 572 -10.62 -16.38 7.14
CA LEU A 572 -10.40 -14.92 7.08
C LEU A 572 -9.28 -14.47 8.01
N THR A 573 -8.16 -15.17 8.02
CA THR A 573 -6.90 -14.50 8.37
C THR A 573 -6.46 -13.74 7.12
N PRO A 574 -6.25 -12.41 7.18
CA PRO A 574 -5.67 -11.70 6.05
C PRO A 574 -4.30 -12.30 5.78
N ASP A 575 -4.15 -12.88 4.60
CA ASP A 575 -2.87 -13.34 4.07
C ASP A 575 -1.83 -12.21 4.24
N PRO A 576 -0.59 -12.47 4.69
CA PRO A 576 0.44 -11.46 4.87
C PRO A 576 1.00 -10.99 3.51
N LEU A 577 0.14 -10.37 2.69
CA LEU A 577 0.52 -9.83 1.37
C LEU A 577 1.22 -8.48 1.45
N VAL A 578 1.39 -7.91 2.64
CA VAL A 578 2.02 -6.61 2.82
C VAL A 578 3.36 -6.81 3.50
N SER A 579 4.41 -6.93 2.71
CA SER A 579 5.78 -6.71 3.16
C SER A 579 6.17 -5.28 2.74
N GLY A 580 6.00 -4.34 3.65
CA GLY A 580 6.56 -3.00 3.53
C GLY A 580 8.07 -3.01 3.70
#